data_dda7c2f5b6bc795fc1b04ad919e719ec
#
_entry.id   dda7c2f5b6bc795fc1b04ad919e719ec
#
_cell.length_a   1.000
_cell.length_b   1.000
_cell.length_c   1.000
_cell.angle_alpha   90.00
_cell.angle_beta   90.00
_cell.angle_gamma   90.00
#
_symmetry.space_group_name_H-M   'P 1'
#
loop_
_entity.id
_entity.type
_entity.pdbx_description
1 polymer ?
#
loop_
_entity_poly.entity_id
_entity_poly.type
_entity_poly.pdbx_seq_one_letter_code
_entity_poly.pdbx_strand_id
1 'polypeptide(L)'
;PNKILAKLASDIRKPDGLVIVPHGKEAAMIAPLPVRRLWGVGKRTAQALEKAGFHTIGDIATLKDERPLLSICGSMGRRMYEMAQGIDHRPVEYNREIQSVGNEETYETDLVDEARIDLEWRYFAHYVAERLRRKRLRGHTVAIKVRYANFSTVTRQTRLDHATDSENVLYRVSRMLYNRLNNTMPVRLLGVTVSGLEKAVVQPSLFEEDRAEEKLATTLDELTKKYGTEVVMKGALWQRSVACRKDGKLDERDDTF
;
A
#
# COMPACT_ATOMS: atom_id res chain seq x y z
N PRO A 1 19.02 -2.50 -19.90
CA PRO A 1 18.55 -3.76 -20.46
C PRO A 1 17.58 -4.52 -19.56
N ASN A 2 17.51 -4.23 -18.22
CA ASN A 2 16.59 -4.85 -17.30
C ASN A 2 16.12 -3.94 -16.17
N LYS A 3 15.17 -4.40 -15.32
CA LYS A 3 14.54 -3.59 -14.28
C LYS A 3 15.50 -3.11 -13.21
N ILE A 4 16.44 -3.95 -12.77
CA ILE A 4 17.38 -3.61 -11.70
C ILE A 4 18.36 -2.52 -12.16
N LEU A 5 18.87 -2.64 -13.36
CA LEU A 5 19.80 -1.65 -13.92
C LEU A 5 19.12 -0.31 -14.17
N ALA A 6 17.88 -0.32 -14.71
CA ALA A 6 17.08 0.88 -14.88
C ALA A 6 16.85 1.58 -13.53
N LYS A 7 16.50 0.81 -12.47
CA LYS A 7 16.29 1.37 -11.13
C LYS A 7 17.58 1.96 -10.55
N LEU A 8 18.69 1.24 -10.63
CA LEU A 8 19.97 1.72 -10.12
C LEU A 8 20.46 2.97 -10.91
N ALA A 9 20.38 2.93 -12.24
CA ALA A 9 20.76 4.05 -13.09
C ALA A 9 19.97 5.32 -12.78
N SER A 10 18.65 5.17 -12.54
CA SER A 10 17.79 6.31 -12.20
C SER A 10 18.16 6.99 -10.87
N ASP A 11 18.85 6.28 -9.96
CA ASP A 11 19.20 6.79 -8.63
C ASP A 11 20.65 7.31 -8.50
N ILE A 12 21.53 7.00 -9.46
CA ILE A 12 22.98 7.30 -9.36
C ILE A 12 23.26 8.82 -9.40
N ARG A 13 22.56 9.56 -10.23
CA ARG A 13 22.79 11.01 -10.45
C ARG A 13 21.56 11.86 -10.17
N LYS A 14 20.78 11.50 -9.15
CA LYS A 14 19.68 12.35 -8.69
C LYS A 14 20.20 13.62 -8.03
N PRO A 15 19.47 14.77 -8.10
CA PRO A 15 18.11 14.95 -8.64
C PRO A 15 18.07 15.13 -10.17
N ASP A 16 19.10 15.62 -10.81
CA ASP A 16 19.10 15.97 -12.24
C ASP A 16 20.31 15.33 -12.95
N GLY A 17 20.07 14.19 -13.57
CA GLY A 17 21.14 13.46 -14.24
C GLY A 17 20.69 12.37 -15.17
N LEU A 18 21.39 12.20 -16.28
CA LEU A 18 21.24 11.11 -17.24
C LEU A 18 22.34 10.07 -17.00
N VAL A 19 21.95 8.81 -16.85
CA VAL A 19 22.85 7.67 -16.73
C VAL A 19 22.53 6.65 -17.82
N ILE A 20 23.52 6.35 -18.64
CA ILE A 20 23.42 5.34 -19.70
C ILE A 20 24.24 4.12 -19.26
N VAL A 21 23.62 2.94 -19.31
CA VAL A 21 24.27 1.65 -19.05
C VAL A 21 24.62 1.02 -20.38
N PRO A 22 25.92 1.01 -20.78
CA PRO A 22 26.33 0.40 -22.03
C PRO A 22 26.15 -1.11 -21.98
N HIS A 23 25.75 -1.68 -23.11
CA HIS A 23 25.63 -3.14 -23.23
C HIS A 23 26.98 -3.83 -22.99
N GLY A 24 26.97 -4.92 -22.22
CA GLY A 24 28.17 -5.67 -21.83
C GLY A 24 28.99 -5.04 -20.68
N LYS A 25 28.57 -3.87 -20.14
CA LYS A 25 29.23 -3.22 -18.98
C LYS A 25 28.34 -3.16 -17.74
N GLU A 26 27.24 -3.89 -17.74
CA GLU A 26 26.20 -3.87 -16.71
C GLU A 26 26.77 -4.16 -15.31
N ALA A 27 27.43 -5.30 -15.16
CA ALA A 27 28.03 -5.71 -13.88
C ALA A 27 29.11 -4.74 -13.42
N ALA A 28 30.01 -4.33 -14.33
CA ALA A 28 31.11 -3.42 -14.01
C ALA A 28 30.61 -2.04 -13.52
N MET A 29 29.50 -1.56 -14.09
CA MET A 29 28.91 -0.29 -13.70
C MET A 29 28.32 -0.30 -12.29
N ILE A 30 27.68 -1.40 -11.88
CA ILE A 30 27.03 -1.50 -10.57
C ILE A 30 27.97 -2.05 -9.48
N ALA A 31 29.06 -2.71 -9.86
CA ALA A 31 30.01 -3.31 -8.92
C ALA A 31 30.51 -2.35 -7.81
N PRO A 32 30.88 -1.08 -8.10
CA PRO A 32 31.38 -0.17 -7.05
C PRO A 32 30.28 0.36 -6.11
N LEU A 33 28.98 0.11 -6.42
CA LEU A 33 27.89 0.60 -5.59
C LEU A 33 27.81 -0.16 -4.28
N PRO A 34 27.46 0.54 -3.17
CA PRO A 34 27.23 -0.12 -1.88
C PRO A 34 26.13 -1.19 -1.97
N VAL A 35 26.31 -2.30 -1.28
CA VAL A 35 25.37 -3.44 -1.29
C VAL A 35 23.92 -3.03 -0.93
N ARG A 36 23.75 -2.02 -0.09
CA ARG A 36 22.43 -1.45 0.28
C ARG A 36 21.66 -0.84 -0.91
N ARG A 37 22.32 -0.59 -2.05
CA ARG A 37 21.67 -0.11 -3.27
C ARG A 37 21.00 -1.23 -4.06
N LEU A 38 21.35 -2.48 -3.79
CA LEU A 38 20.74 -3.62 -4.47
C LEU A 38 19.27 -3.75 -4.08
N TRP A 39 18.41 -3.91 -5.06
CA TRP A 39 16.97 -3.94 -4.80
C TRP A 39 16.57 -5.12 -3.91
N GLY A 40 15.80 -4.86 -2.86
CA GLY A 40 15.40 -5.85 -1.85
C GLY A 40 16.34 -5.91 -0.65
N VAL A 41 17.46 -5.18 -0.67
CA VAL A 41 18.35 -5.06 0.47
C VAL A 41 17.89 -3.92 1.39
N GLY A 42 17.11 -4.27 2.41
CA GLY A 42 16.74 -3.36 3.49
C GLY A 42 17.87 -3.20 4.53
N LYS A 43 17.66 -2.30 5.49
CA LYS A 43 18.66 -1.97 6.53
C LYS A 43 19.22 -3.21 7.25
N ARG A 44 18.35 -4.14 7.67
CA ARG A 44 18.78 -5.38 8.37
C ARG A 44 19.61 -6.29 7.48
N THR A 45 19.19 -6.47 6.22
CA THR A 45 19.90 -7.30 5.24
C THR A 45 21.26 -6.69 4.89
N ALA A 46 21.31 -5.36 4.69
CA ALA A 46 22.57 -4.65 4.46
C ALA A 46 23.57 -4.88 5.61
N GLN A 47 23.14 -4.69 6.84
CA GLN A 47 23.97 -4.94 8.02
C GLN A 47 24.47 -6.39 8.14
N ALA A 48 23.62 -7.37 7.78
CA ALA A 48 24.04 -8.77 7.77
C ALA A 48 25.08 -9.07 6.69
N LEU A 49 24.90 -8.52 5.50
CA LEU A 49 25.86 -8.65 4.40
C LEU A 49 27.19 -7.95 4.71
N GLU A 50 27.14 -6.72 5.25
CA GLU A 50 28.33 -5.96 5.64
C GLU A 50 29.13 -6.68 6.75
N LYS A 51 28.46 -7.27 7.74
CA LYS A 51 29.10 -8.11 8.77
C LYS A 51 29.76 -9.37 8.20
N ALA A 52 29.23 -9.89 7.09
CA ALA A 52 29.80 -11.03 6.37
C ALA A 52 30.90 -10.63 5.36
N GLY A 53 31.25 -9.33 5.31
CA GLY A 53 32.32 -8.83 4.43
C GLY A 53 31.87 -8.36 3.06
N PHE A 54 30.55 -8.32 2.79
CA PHE A 54 30.01 -7.83 1.51
C PHE A 54 29.62 -6.35 1.64
N HIS A 55 30.47 -5.44 1.21
CA HIS A 55 30.24 -3.98 1.29
C HIS A 55 29.69 -3.40 0.00
N THR A 56 30.11 -3.96 -1.14
CA THR A 56 29.75 -3.52 -2.49
C THR A 56 28.98 -4.61 -3.24
N ILE A 57 28.30 -4.21 -4.30
CA ILE A 57 27.66 -5.16 -5.23
C ILE A 57 28.73 -6.05 -5.90
N GLY A 58 29.91 -5.49 -6.14
CA GLY A 58 31.05 -6.21 -6.70
C GLY A 58 31.54 -7.37 -5.82
N ASP A 59 31.51 -7.21 -4.50
CA ASP A 59 31.90 -8.28 -3.58
C ASP A 59 30.99 -9.51 -3.74
N ILE A 60 29.72 -9.28 -4.00
CA ILE A 60 28.75 -10.35 -4.30
C ILE A 60 28.98 -10.91 -5.70
N ALA A 61 29.21 -10.05 -6.70
CA ALA A 61 29.38 -10.47 -8.09
C ALA A 61 30.62 -11.38 -8.31
N THR A 62 31.64 -11.26 -7.45
CA THR A 62 32.85 -12.07 -7.49
C THR A 62 32.75 -13.43 -6.81
N LEU A 63 31.66 -13.72 -6.15
CA LEU A 63 31.41 -15.04 -5.54
C LEU A 63 31.40 -16.13 -6.63
N LYS A 64 31.88 -17.32 -6.25
CA LYS A 64 31.84 -18.49 -7.14
C LYS A 64 30.43 -19.06 -7.30
N ASP A 65 29.59 -18.90 -6.27
CA ASP A 65 28.21 -19.38 -6.23
C ASP A 65 27.37 -18.60 -5.19
N GLU A 66 26.08 -18.88 -5.16
CA GLU A 66 25.10 -18.19 -4.31
C GLU A 66 25.03 -18.67 -2.85
N ARG A 67 25.70 -19.79 -2.49
CA ARG A 67 25.59 -20.42 -1.16
C ARG A 67 25.85 -19.49 0.02
N PRO A 68 26.87 -18.62 0.01
CA PRO A 68 27.08 -17.66 1.08
C PRO A 68 25.89 -16.71 1.29
N LEU A 69 25.23 -16.30 0.20
CA LEU A 69 24.08 -15.40 0.25
C LEU A 69 22.80 -16.12 0.71
N LEU A 70 22.64 -17.41 0.36
CA LEU A 70 21.51 -18.21 0.83
C LEU A 70 21.54 -18.36 2.35
N SER A 71 22.72 -18.50 2.96
CA SER A 71 22.86 -18.60 4.41
C SER A 71 22.52 -17.28 5.13
N ILE A 72 22.76 -16.12 4.50
CA ILE A 72 22.52 -14.79 5.09
C ILE A 72 21.10 -14.29 4.79
N CYS A 73 20.63 -14.47 3.57
CA CYS A 73 19.44 -13.83 3.01
C CYS A 73 18.32 -14.82 2.66
N GLY A 74 18.50 -16.11 2.94
CA GLY A 74 17.53 -17.15 2.59
C GLY A 74 17.26 -17.20 1.08
N SER A 75 16.02 -17.44 0.68
CA SER A 75 15.62 -17.56 -0.73
C SER A 75 15.95 -16.33 -1.60
N MET A 76 16.17 -15.17 -0.97
CA MET A 76 16.57 -13.96 -1.69
C MET A 76 18.04 -13.99 -2.15
N GLY A 77 18.89 -14.84 -1.53
CA GLY A 77 20.32 -14.91 -1.82
C GLY A 77 20.63 -15.21 -3.28
N ARG A 78 19.95 -16.18 -3.88
CA ARG A 78 20.08 -16.52 -5.31
C ARG A 78 19.80 -15.29 -6.21
N ARG A 79 18.71 -14.62 -5.94
CA ARG A 79 18.32 -13.46 -6.72
C ARG A 79 19.31 -12.28 -6.55
N MET A 80 19.84 -12.09 -5.34
CA MET A 80 20.87 -11.08 -5.09
C MET A 80 22.14 -11.39 -5.86
N TYR A 81 22.54 -12.66 -5.95
CA TYR A 81 23.68 -13.10 -6.73
C TYR A 81 23.53 -12.78 -8.22
N GLU A 82 22.38 -13.12 -8.83
CA GLU A 82 22.08 -12.79 -10.21
C GLU A 82 22.06 -11.26 -10.45
N MET A 83 21.37 -10.53 -9.57
CA MET A 83 21.28 -9.07 -9.66
C MET A 83 22.64 -8.38 -9.54
N ALA A 84 23.54 -8.91 -8.71
CA ALA A 84 24.90 -8.37 -8.57
C ALA A 84 25.73 -8.52 -9.85
N GLN A 85 25.43 -9.53 -10.65
CA GLN A 85 26.01 -9.73 -11.99
C GLN A 85 25.32 -8.91 -13.09
N GLY A 86 24.35 -8.07 -12.72
CA GLY A 86 23.57 -7.27 -13.68
C GLY A 86 22.47 -8.06 -14.37
N ILE A 87 22.11 -9.25 -13.87
CA ILE A 87 21.12 -10.15 -14.47
C ILE A 87 19.78 -9.98 -13.74
N ASP A 88 18.71 -9.74 -14.50
CA ASP A 88 17.34 -9.72 -13.99
C ASP A 88 16.40 -10.20 -15.10
N HIS A 89 15.93 -11.41 -14.97
CA HIS A 89 15.06 -12.07 -15.95
C HIS A 89 13.57 -11.67 -15.85
N ARG A 90 13.21 -10.80 -14.89
CA ARG A 90 11.82 -10.39 -14.70
C ARG A 90 11.35 -9.51 -15.84
N PRO A 91 10.26 -9.88 -16.52
CA PRO A 91 9.65 -9.02 -17.54
C PRO A 91 9.07 -7.74 -16.91
N VAL A 92 8.86 -6.73 -17.74
CA VAL A 92 8.07 -5.56 -17.37
C VAL A 92 6.60 -5.95 -17.46
N GLU A 93 5.97 -6.12 -16.29
CA GLU A 93 4.54 -6.42 -16.18
C GLU A 93 3.76 -5.10 -16.10
N TYR A 94 3.05 -4.76 -17.14
CA TYR A 94 2.22 -3.54 -17.23
C TYR A 94 0.75 -3.80 -16.87
N ASN A 95 0.32 -5.06 -16.85
CA ASN A 95 -1.07 -5.46 -16.57
C ASN A 95 -1.10 -6.41 -15.36
N ARG A 96 -0.89 -5.85 -14.17
CA ARG A 96 -0.94 -6.62 -12.94
C ARG A 96 -2.34 -6.59 -12.35
N GLU A 97 -2.90 -7.75 -12.04
CA GLU A 97 -4.17 -7.83 -11.31
C GLU A 97 -4.06 -7.15 -9.94
N ILE A 98 -5.11 -6.40 -9.59
CA ILE A 98 -5.19 -5.72 -8.29
C ILE A 98 -5.40 -6.78 -7.22
N GLN A 99 -4.49 -6.87 -6.25
CA GLN A 99 -4.54 -7.85 -5.17
C GLN A 99 -5.28 -7.32 -3.93
N SER A 100 -5.28 -6.00 -3.74
CA SER A 100 -5.96 -5.35 -2.63
C SER A 100 -6.27 -3.89 -2.95
N VAL A 101 -7.29 -3.35 -2.30
CA VAL A 101 -7.65 -1.93 -2.34
C VAL A 101 -7.67 -1.44 -0.89
N GLY A 102 -6.92 -0.38 -0.61
CA GLY A 102 -6.85 0.16 0.74
C GLY A 102 -6.58 1.66 0.76
N ASN A 103 -6.83 2.24 1.91
CA ASN A 103 -6.47 3.62 2.23
C ASN A 103 -5.93 3.67 3.65
N GLU A 104 -4.83 4.41 3.87
CA GLU A 104 -4.27 4.65 5.19
C GLU A 104 -3.75 6.07 5.29
N GLU A 105 -3.82 6.65 6.48
CA GLU A 105 -3.33 7.99 6.75
C GLU A 105 -2.51 8.02 8.03
N THR A 106 -1.39 8.76 7.99
CA THR A 106 -0.59 9.09 9.17
C THR A 106 -0.91 10.52 9.60
N TYR A 107 -1.31 10.68 10.84
CA TYR A 107 -1.70 11.98 11.39
C TYR A 107 -0.47 12.72 11.94
N GLU A 108 -0.43 14.03 11.74
CA GLU A 108 0.61 14.88 12.30
C GLU A 108 0.47 15.00 13.82
N THR A 109 -0.78 15.14 14.27
CA THR A 109 -1.15 15.08 15.69
C THR A 109 -1.87 13.78 15.96
N ASP A 110 -1.41 13.02 16.95
CA ASP A 110 -1.98 11.72 17.28
C ASP A 110 -3.45 11.87 17.74
N LEU A 111 -4.31 11.00 17.24
CA LEU A 111 -5.73 11.03 17.56
C LEU A 111 -6.00 10.42 18.94
N VAL A 112 -6.73 11.14 19.77
CA VAL A 112 -7.14 10.72 21.13
C VAL A 112 -8.66 10.66 21.28
N ASP A 113 -9.40 11.40 20.46
CA ASP A 113 -10.86 11.48 20.50
C ASP A 113 -11.50 10.34 19.70
N GLU A 114 -12.30 9.51 20.38
CA GLU A 114 -13.04 8.40 19.76
C GLU A 114 -14.01 8.87 18.68
N ALA A 115 -14.64 10.02 18.82
CA ALA A 115 -15.54 10.56 17.80
C ALA A 115 -14.75 10.93 16.55
N ARG A 116 -13.53 11.48 16.70
CA ARG A 116 -12.63 11.76 15.59
C ARG A 116 -12.17 10.47 14.91
N ILE A 117 -11.76 9.47 15.67
CA ILE A 117 -11.37 8.14 15.16
C ILE A 117 -12.53 7.49 14.40
N ASP A 118 -13.77 7.64 14.87
CA ASP A 118 -14.95 7.11 14.17
C ASP A 118 -15.16 7.77 12.80
N LEU A 119 -14.96 9.08 12.70
CA LEU A 119 -15.02 9.80 11.42
C LEU A 119 -13.96 9.30 10.43
N GLU A 120 -12.76 8.97 10.89
CA GLU A 120 -11.71 8.40 10.05
C GLU A 120 -12.07 7.01 9.53
N TRP A 121 -12.68 6.13 10.33
CA TRP A 121 -13.16 4.84 9.86
C TRP A 121 -14.24 4.97 8.80
N ARG A 122 -15.17 5.94 8.94
CA ARG A 122 -16.18 6.24 7.91
C ARG A 122 -15.54 6.73 6.61
N TYR A 123 -14.56 7.60 6.73
CA TYR A 123 -13.80 8.12 5.61
C TYR A 123 -13.09 6.98 4.84
N PHE A 124 -12.34 6.13 5.51
CA PHE A 124 -11.65 5.02 4.85
C PHE A 124 -12.62 4.03 4.22
N ALA A 125 -13.70 3.68 4.91
CA ALA A 125 -14.72 2.78 4.40
C ALA A 125 -15.36 3.33 3.12
N HIS A 126 -15.67 4.62 3.09
CA HIS A 126 -16.23 5.31 1.92
C HIS A 126 -15.29 5.22 0.71
N TYR A 127 -14.04 5.68 0.85
CA TYR A 127 -13.12 5.73 -0.28
C TYR A 127 -12.65 4.35 -0.75
N VAL A 128 -12.51 3.38 0.15
CA VAL A 128 -12.22 2.00 -0.24
C VAL A 128 -13.40 1.38 -0.98
N ALA A 129 -14.62 1.58 -0.51
CA ALA A 129 -15.84 1.11 -1.18
C ALA A 129 -16.01 1.73 -2.57
N GLU A 130 -15.87 3.05 -2.69
CA GLU A 130 -15.92 3.76 -3.98
C GLU A 130 -14.89 3.22 -4.96
N ARG A 131 -13.63 3.04 -4.53
CA ARG A 131 -12.56 2.47 -5.37
C ARG A 131 -12.87 1.03 -5.81
N LEU A 132 -13.45 0.20 -4.94
CA LEU A 132 -13.87 -1.15 -5.28
C LEU A 132 -14.95 -1.12 -6.37
N ARG A 133 -16.02 -0.32 -6.17
CA ARG A 133 -17.11 -0.19 -7.16
C ARG A 133 -16.61 0.37 -8.49
N ARG A 134 -15.78 1.42 -8.49
CA ARG A 134 -15.19 1.99 -9.70
C ARG A 134 -14.39 0.97 -10.52
N LYS A 135 -13.75 0.01 -9.84
CA LYS A 135 -13.00 -1.08 -10.47
C LYS A 135 -13.83 -2.33 -10.71
N ARG A 136 -15.13 -2.31 -10.36
CA ARG A 136 -16.03 -3.47 -10.41
C ARG A 136 -15.45 -4.68 -9.67
N LEU A 137 -14.96 -4.44 -8.45
CA LEU A 137 -14.39 -5.43 -7.57
C LEU A 137 -15.18 -5.51 -6.26
N ARG A 138 -15.25 -6.70 -5.69
CA ARG A 138 -15.70 -6.97 -4.31
C ARG A 138 -14.62 -7.75 -3.59
N GLY A 139 -14.55 -7.67 -2.26
CA GLY A 139 -13.53 -8.39 -1.52
C GLY A 139 -14.04 -9.10 -0.28
N HIS A 140 -13.39 -10.22 0.02
CA HIS A 140 -13.76 -11.10 1.14
C HIS A 140 -13.04 -10.78 2.45
N THR A 141 -11.88 -10.16 2.42
CA THR A 141 -11.08 -9.93 3.62
C THR A 141 -10.93 -8.45 3.89
N VAL A 142 -11.36 -8.03 5.07
CA VAL A 142 -11.18 -6.66 5.58
C VAL A 142 -10.10 -6.67 6.63
N ALA A 143 -9.09 -5.83 6.46
CA ALA A 143 -8.01 -5.64 7.40
C ALA A 143 -7.93 -4.18 7.85
N ILE A 144 -7.63 -3.97 9.12
CA ILE A 144 -7.27 -2.67 9.67
C ILE A 144 -5.79 -2.66 10.05
N LYS A 145 -5.19 -1.49 9.94
CA LYS A 145 -3.85 -1.19 10.41
C LYS A 145 -3.92 0.01 11.35
N VAL A 146 -3.39 -0.16 12.55
CA VAL A 146 -3.35 0.89 13.58
C VAL A 146 -1.91 1.03 14.04
N ARG A 147 -1.38 2.24 14.00
CA ARG A 147 -0.10 2.58 14.64
C ARG A 147 -0.34 3.56 15.76
N TYR A 148 0.21 3.28 16.91
CA TYR A 148 0.08 4.11 18.10
C TYR A 148 1.23 5.13 18.20
N ALA A 149 1.09 6.09 19.12
CA ALA A 149 2.08 7.13 19.41
C ALA A 149 3.49 6.58 19.69
N ASN A 150 3.59 5.41 20.31
CA ASN A 150 4.85 4.71 20.58
C ASN A 150 5.43 3.98 19.36
N PHE A 151 4.87 4.22 18.15
CA PHE A 151 5.23 3.55 16.88
C PHE A 151 4.97 2.04 16.83
N SER A 152 4.36 1.44 17.85
CA SER A 152 3.88 0.07 17.73
C SER A 152 2.76 -0.01 16.70
N THR A 153 2.81 -1.02 15.83
CA THR A 153 1.82 -1.20 14.76
C THR A 153 1.11 -2.52 14.95
N VAL A 154 -0.20 -2.48 14.91
CA VAL A 154 -1.07 -3.65 15.00
C VAL A 154 -1.90 -3.76 13.72
N THR A 155 -1.96 -4.96 13.15
CA THR A 155 -2.88 -5.29 12.06
C THR A 155 -3.85 -6.37 12.53
N ARG A 156 -5.12 -6.20 12.21
CA ARG A 156 -6.18 -7.19 12.45
C ARG A 156 -6.99 -7.36 11.18
N GLN A 157 -7.42 -8.57 10.91
CA GLN A 157 -8.24 -8.85 9.75
C GLN A 157 -9.32 -9.89 10.07
N THR A 158 -10.37 -9.88 9.27
CA THR A 158 -11.39 -10.91 9.26
C THR A 158 -11.81 -11.21 7.83
N ARG A 159 -12.17 -12.47 7.58
CA ARG A 159 -12.77 -12.89 6.32
C ARG A 159 -14.28 -12.83 6.47
N LEU A 160 -14.94 -12.30 5.46
CA LEU A 160 -16.39 -12.24 5.33
C LEU A 160 -16.89 -13.47 4.57
N ASP A 161 -18.10 -13.91 4.88
CA ASP A 161 -18.76 -15.03 4.18
C ASP A 161 -19.05 -14.66 2.72
N HIS A 162 -19.43 -13.38 2.48
CA HIS A 162 -19.70 -12.84 1.16
C HIS A 162 -18.77 -11.68 0.84
N ALA A 163 -18.31 -11.63 -0.42
CA ALA A 163 -17.52 -10.50 -0.91
C ALA A 163 -18.37 -9.22 -0.91
N THR A 164 -17.77 -8.10 -0.52
CA THR A 164 -18.47 -6.82 -0.40
C THR A 164 -17.70 -5.65 -1.00
N ASP A 165 -18.43 -4.66 -1.45
CA ASP A 165 -18.02 -3.30 -1.78
C ASP A 165 -18.91 -2.27 -1.06
N SER A 166 -19.71 -2.72 -0.07
CA SER A 166 -20.57 -1.87 0.75
C SER A 166 -19.74 -1.09 1.78
N GLU A 167 -19.90 0.23 1.75
CA GLU A 167 -19.29 1.14 2.72
C GLU A 167 -19.73 0.82 4.16
N ASN A 168 -21.02 0.51 4.36
CA ASN A 168 -21.56 0.23 5.68
C ASN A 168 -20.98 -1.05 6.27
N VAL A 169 -20.77 -2.08 5.45
CA VAL A 169 -20.12 -3.33 5.88
C VAL A 169 -18.66 -3.07 6.24
N LEU A 170 -17.92 -2.37 5.38
CA LEU A 170 -16.51 -2.04 5.63
C LEU A 170 -16.34 -1.22 6.90
N TYR A 171 -17.21 -0.21 7.12
CA TYR A 171 -17.18 0.60 8.34
C TYR A 171 -17.46 -0.25 9.59
N ARG A 172 -18.57 -1.02 9.60
CA ARG A 172 -18.93 -1.87 10.75
C ARG A 172 -17.82 -2.86 11.12
N VAL A 173 -17.24 -3.51 10.12
CA VAL A 173 -16.18 -4.48 10.32
C VAL A 173 -14.90 -3.82 10.82
N SER A 174 -14.52 -2.67 10.26
CA SER A 174 -13.35 -1.91 10.72
C SER A 174 -13.50 -1.48 12.18
N ARG A 175 -14.66 -0.95 12.57
CA ARG A 175 -14.97 -0.57 13.95
C ARG A 175 -14.95 -1.77 14.90
N MET A 176 -15.54 -2.89 14.48
CA MET A 176 -15.50 -4.13 15.27
C MET A 176 -14.06 -4.59 15.52
N LEU A 177 -13.22 -4.59 14.49
CA LEU A 177 -11.82 -5.00 14.61
C LEU A 177 -11.03 -4.02 15.49
N TYR A 178 -11.28 -2.72 15.37
CA TYR A 178 -10.65 -1.69 16.19
C TYR A 178 -11.04 -1.83 17.67
N ASN A 179 -12.32 -1.99 17.97
CA ASN A 179 -12.80 -2.14 19.33
C ASN A 179 -12.21 -3.38 20.05
N ARG A 180 -11.90 -4.45 19.30
CA ARG A 180 -11.23 -5.64 19.84
C ARG A 180 -9.77 -5.43 20.22
N LEU A 181 -9.14 -4.33 19.80
CA LEU A 181 -7.77 -4.03 20.21
C LEU A 181 -7.71 -3.62 21.69
N ASN A 182 -8.81 -3.10 22.23
CA ASN A 182 -8.95 -2.67 23.63
C ASN A 182 -7.74 -1.83 24.11
N ASN A 183 -7.31 -0.86 23.31
CA ASN A 183 -6.14 -0.04 23.56
C ASN A 183 -6.54 1.43 23.51
N THR A 184 -6.19 2.17 24.55
CA THR A 184 -6.51 3.60 24.73
C THR A 184 -5.34 4.54 24.36
N MET A 185 -4.25 4.00 23.82
CA MET A 185 -3.12 4.85 23.42
C MET A 185 -3.49 5.73 22.23
N PRO A 186 -2.95 6.96 22.17
CA PRO A 186 -3.15 7.85 21.05
C PRO A 186 -2.75 7.17 19.72
N VAL A 187 -3.54 7.42 18.68
CA VAL A 187 -3.41 6.76 17.37
C VAL A 187 -2.71 7.68 16.39
N ARG A 188 -1.59 7.22 15.84
CA ARG A 188 -0.77 7.93 14.87
C ARG A 188 -1.09 7.61 13.43
N LEU A 189 -1.58 6.40 13.15
CA LEU A 189 -1.97 5.97 11.81
C LEU A 189 -3.17 5.03 11.89
N LEU A 190 -4.10 5.24 10.99
CA LEU A 190 -5.21 4.34 10.72
C LEU A 190 -5.21 3.94 9.23
N GLY A 191 -5.69 2.75 8.95
CA GLY A 191 -5.90 2.29 7.59
C GLY A 191 -6.85 1.12 7.49
N VAL A 192 -7.55 1.03 6.35
CA VAL A 192 -8.43 -0.06 5.95
C VAL A 192 -7.95 -0.63 4.64
N THR A 193 -7.90 -1.94 4.54
CA THR A 193 -7.53 -2.65 3.30
C THR A 193 -8.49 -3.80 3.07
N VAL A 194 -8.94 -3.94 1.83
CA VAL A 194 -9.78 -5.05 1.36
C VAL A 194 -8.97 -5.89 0.40
N SER A 195 -8.96 -7.20 0.61
CA SER A 195 -8.24 -8.19 -0.20
C SER A 195 -9.11 -9.44 -0.45
N GLY A 196 -8.55 -10.44 -1.15
CA GLY A 196 -9.35 -11.56 -1.63
C GLY A 196 -10.40 -11.05 -2.62
N LEU A 197 -9.92 -10.27 -3.60
CA LEU A 197 -10.76 -9.56 -4.55
C LEU A 197 -11.29 -10.50 -5.62
N GLU A 198 -12.55 -10.27 -5.99
CA GLU A 198 -13.21 -10.91 -7.13
C GLU A 198 -13.96 -9.87 -7.95
N LYS A 199 -14.27 -10.19 -9.20
CA LYS A 199 -15.09 -9.32 -10.04
C LYS A 199 -16.50 -9.24 -9.49
N ALA A 200 -17.03 -8.02 -9.37
CA ALA A 200 -18.42 -7.81 -8.97
C ALA A 200 -19.34 -8.41 -10.05
N VAL A 201 -20.04 -9.47 -9.70
CA VAL A 201 -21.14 -9.98 -10.51
C VAL A 201 -22.38 -9.16 -10.17
N VAL A 202 -23.02 -8.59 -11.18
CA VAL A 202 -24.27 -7.83 -10.99
C VAL A 202 -25.40 -8.85 -10.76
N GLN A 203 -25.49 -9.33 -9.55
CA GLN A 203 -26.65 -10.11 -9.09
C GLN A 203 -27.42 -9.23 -8.10
N PRO A 204 -28.61 -8.75 -8.49
CA PRO A 204 -29.41 -7.92 -7.58
C PRO A 204 -29.70 -8.68 -6.28
N SER A 205 -29.50 -8.04 -5.13
CA SER A 205 -29.91 -8.60 -3.85
C SER A 205 -31.42 -8.90 -3.85
N LEU A 206 -31.80 -9.97 -3.19
CA LEU A 206 -33.23 -10.31 -2.99
C LEU A 206 -33.88 -9.42 -1.91
N PHE A 207 -33.08 -8.77 -1.07
CA PHE A 207 -33.55 -7.90 0.00
C PHE A 207 -33.68 -6.45 -0.49
N GLU A 208 -34.79 -5.80 -0.19
CA GLU A 208 -35.08 -4.42 -0.63
C GLU A 208 -34.12 -3.39 -0.02
N GLU A 209 -33.73 -3.58 1.23
CA GLU A 209 -32.80 -2.69 1.94
C GLU A 209 -31.42 -2.67 1.27
N ASP A 210 -30.87 -3.82 0.90
CA ASP A 210 -29.59 -3.94 0.20
C ASP A 210 -29.66 -3.27 -1.18
N ARG A 211 -30.79 -3.45 -1.91
CA ARG A 211 -31.02 -2.82 -3.21
C ARG A 211 -31.07 -1.28 -3.11
N ALA A 212 -31.70 -0.77 -2.05
CA ALA A 212 -31.78 0.69 -1.83
C ALA A 212 -30.37 1.26 -1.56
N GLU A 213 -29.56 0.57 -0.74
CA GLU A 213 -28.17 0.96 -0.47
C GLU A 213 -27.30 0.90 -1.73
N GLU A 214 -27.37 -0.17 -2.51
CA GLU A 214 -26.63 -0.31 -3.78
C GLU A 214 -27.03 0.79 -4.79
N LYS A 215 -28.33 1.07 -4.91
CA LYS A 215 -28.85 2.12 -5.80
C LYS A 215 -28.38 3.51 -5.37
N LEU A 216 -28.43 3.80 -4.06
CA LEU A 216 -27.94 5.07 -3.52
C LEU A 216 -26.44 5.22 -3.79
N ALA A 217 -25.63 4.19 -3.50
CA ALA A 217 -24.20 4.22 -3.73
C ALA A 217 -23.86 4.46 -5.22
N THR A 218 -24.53 3.75 -6.13
CA THR A 218 -24.36 3.91 -7.57
C THR A 218 -24.72 5.33 -8.03
N THR A 219 -25.85 5.88 -7.55
CA THR A 219 -26.28 7.23 -7.89
C THR A 219 -25.28 8.28 -7.39
N LEU A 220 -24.75 8.12 -6.16
CA LEU A 220 -23.72 9.00 -5.63
C LEU A 220 -22.42 8.92 -6.45
N ASP A 221 -21.99 7.71 -6.84
CA ASP A 221 -20.80 7.52 -7.67
C ASP A 221 -20.97 8.20 -9.06
N GLU A 222 -22.16 8.11 -9.66
CA GLU A 222 -22.49 8.81 -10.92
C GLU A 222 -22.45 10.32 -10.78
N LEU A 223 -23.03 10.86 -9.70
CA LEU A 223 -23.00 12.30 -9.41
C LEU A 223 -21.58 12.79 -9.18
N THR A 224 -20.80 12.07 -8.39
CA THR A 224 -19.37 12.37 -8.14
C THR A 224 -18.56 12.35 -9.43
N LYS A 225 -18.78 11.35 -10.29
CA LYS A 225 -18.12 11.26 -11.61
C LYS A 225 -18.47 12.45 -12.53
N LYS A 226 -19.72 12.92 -12.50
CA LYS A 226 -20.21 13.97 -13.39
C LYS A 226 -19.88 15.38 -12.92
N TYR A 227 -19.93 15.62 -11.62
CA TYR A 227 -19.87 16.95 -11.03
C TYR A 227 -18.72 17.18 -10.06
N GLY A 228 -17.90 16.13 -9.79
CA GLY A 228 -16.79 16.18 -8.83
C GLY A 228 -17.20 15.74 -7.41
N THR A 229 -16.19 15.48 -6.60
CA THR A 229 -16.33 14.90 -5.25
C THR A 229 -16.95 15.87 -4.23
N GLU A 230 -17.03 17.16 -4.53
CA GLU A 230 -17.49 18.19 -3.57
C GLU A 230 -18.98 18.51 -3.67
N VAL A 231 -19.65 18.08 -4.76
CA VAL A 231 -21.04 18.47 -5.04
C VAL A 231 -22.03 17.75 -4.12
N VAL A 232 -21.77 16.49 -3.83
CA VAL A 232 -22.58 15.70 -2.89
C VAL A 232 -21.65 14.96 -1.95
N MET A 233 -21.76 15.24 -0.66
CA MET A 233 -20.94 14.62 0.38
C MET A 233 -21.82 14.14 1.53
N LYS A 234 -21.53 12.94 2.05
CA LYS A 234 -22.18 12.45 3.28
C LYS A 234 -21.82 13.33 4.46
N GLY A 235 -22.78 13.62 5.35
CA GLY A 235 -22.57 14.50 6.49
C GLY A 235 -21.37 14.14 7.37
N ALA A 236 -21.10 12.84 7.57
CA ALA A 236 -19.92 12.40 8.31
C ALA A 236 -18.59 12.77 7.63
N LEU A 237 -18.52 12.71 6.29
CA LEU A 237 -17.34 13.13 5.53
C LEU A 237 -17.15 14.64 5.58
N TRP A 238 -18.24 15.39 5.53
CA TRP A 238 -18.21 16.85 5.71
C TRP A 238 -17.71 17.22 7.12
N GLN A 239 -18.22 16.55 8.17
CA GLN A 239 -17.74 16.75 9.55
C GLN A 239 -16.24 16.49 9.67
N ARG A 240 -15.73 15.42 9.02
CA ARG A 240 -14.29 15.15 8.97
C ARG A 240 -13.53 16.30 8.29
N SER A 241 -13.98 16.77 7.14
CA SER A 241 -13.32 17.86 6.42
C SER A 241 -13.25 19.15 7.24
N VAL A 242 -14.31 19.46 7.98
CA VAL A 242 -14.34 20.61 8.91
C VAL A 242 -13.35 20.42 10.07
N ALA A 243 -13.26 19.21 10.61
CA ALA A 243 -12.31 18.91 11.68
C ALA A 243 -10.85 18.99 11.17
N CYS A 244 -10.53 18.45 9.97
CA CYS A 244 -9.21 18.57 9.36
C CYS A 244 -8.79 20.03 9.11
N ARG A 245 -9.72 20.89 8.67
CA ARG A 245 -9.44 22.34 8.49
C ARG A 245 -9.09 23.03 9.81
N LYS A 246 -9.73 22.65 10.90
CA LYS A 246 -9.40 23.19 12.25
C LYS A 246 -8.00 22.76 12.72
N ASP A 247 -7.54 21.58 12.30
CA ASP A 247 -6.21 21.05 12.59
C ASP A 247 -5.13 21.60 11.61
N GLY A 248 -5.48 22.57 10.74
CA GLY A 248 -4.55 23.21 9.80
C GLY A 248 -4.21 22.39 8.56
N LYS A 249 -4.88 21.26 8.33
CA LYS A 249 -4.73 20.46 7.11
C LYS A 249 -5.69 20.95 6.03
N LEU A 250 -5.14 21.41 4.91
CA LEU A 250 -5.85 21.41 3.64
C LEU A 250 -6.08 19.94 3.25
N ASP A 251 -7.33 19.60 2.94
CA ASP A 251 -7.70 18.30 2.40
C ASP A 251 -7.15 18.22 0.96
N GLU A 252 -5.83 18.01 0.83
CA GLU A 252 -5.20 17.73 -0.46
C GLU A 252 -5.66 16.34 -0.89
N ARG A 253 -6.80 16.34 -1.57
CA ARG A 253 -7.24 15.15 -2.30
C ARG A 253 -6.31 14.98 -3.48
N ASP A 254 -5.51 13.95 -3.39
CA ASP A 254 -4.72 13.45 -4.51
C ASP A 254 -5.68 13.04 -5.64
N ASP A 255 -5.96 13.96 -6.56
CA ASP A 255 -6.66 13.71 -7.81
C ASP A 255 -5.76 12.94 -8.82
N THR A 256 -4.77 12.21 -8.34
CA THR A 256 -3.88 11.43 -9.18
C THR A 256 -4.28 9.95 -9.18
N PHE A 257 -4.91 9.55 -10.33
CA PHE A 257 -5.14 8.21 -10.93
C PHE A 257 -6.41 7.45 -10.61
#